data_59ad2a196bb5bdaa864e5af9c9cb309c
#
_entry.id   59ad2a196bb5bdaa864e5af9c9cb309c
#
_cell.length_a   1.000
_cell.length_b   1.000
_cell.length_c   1.000
_cell.angle_alpha   90.00
_cell.angle_beta   90.00
_cell.angle_gamma   90.00
#
_symmetry.space_group_name_H-M   'P 1'
#
loop_
_entity.id
_entity.type
_entity.pdbx_description
1 polymer ?
#
loop_
_entity_poly.entity_id
_entity_poly.type
_entity_poly.pdbx_seq_one_letter_code
_entity_poly.pdbx_strand_id
1 'polypeptide(L)' 'MYVIVKKIKTKKGVEIPVIILDPGTHEILEFDTKEEAEKIKELFMVNSDHGYEYEIKKL' A
#
# COMPACT_ATOMS: atom_id res chain seq x y z
N MET A 1 2.77 5.78 13.59
CA MET A 1 3.34 5.26 12.33
C MET A 1 2.23 4.87 11.36
N TYR A 2 2.49 5.03 10.09
CA TYR A 2 1.51 4.72 9.04
C TYR A 2 2.09 3.72 8.07
N VAL A 3 1.25 2.84 7.55
CA VAL A 3 1.63 1.86 6.54
C VAL A 3 0.66 1.92 5.37
N ILE A 4 1.10 1.43 4.22
CA ILE A 4 0.24 1.35 3.04
C ILE A 4 -0.18 -0.09 2.83
N VAL A 5 -1.47 -0.29 2.64
CA VAL A 5 -2.06 -1.60 2.39
C VAL A 5 -2.58 -1.64 0.96
N LYS A 6 -2.14 -2.63 0.20
CA LYS A 6 -2.61 -2.86 -1.16
C LYS A 6 -3.75 -3.88 -1.10
N LYS A 7 -4.86 -3.56 -1.72
CA LYS A 7 -6.02 -4.45 -1.76
C LYS A 7 -6.03 -5.21 -3.09
N ILE A 8 -5.92 -6.52 -3.00
CA ILE A 8 -5.91 -7.39 -4.16
C ILE A 8 -7.22 -8.16 -4.21
N LYS A 9 -7.92 -8.09 -5.35
CA LYS A 9 -9.14 -8.88 -5.57
C LYS A 9 -8.79 -10.15 -6.31
N THR A 10 -9.25 -11.28 -5.79
CA THR A 10 -9.11 -12.56 -6.47
C THR A 10 -10.22 -12.73 -7.50
N LYS A 11 -10.09 -13.75 -8.35
CA LYS A 11 -11.13 -14.05 -9.35
C LYS A 11 -12.48 -14.43 -8.72
N LYS A 12 -12.45 -14.86 -7.46
CA LYS A 12 -13.66 -15.20 -6.70
C LYS A 12 -14.31 -14.00 -6.03
N GLY A 13 -13.73 -12.80 -6.20
CA GLY A 13 -14.24 -11.60 -5.57
C GLY A 13 -13.80 -11.40 -4.12
N VAL A 14 -12.86 -12.21 -3.64
CA VAL A 14 -12.31 -12.04 -2.30
C VAL A 14 -11.24 -10.97 -2.31
N GLU A 15 -11.31 -10.04 -1.37
CA GLU A 15 -10.34 -8.96 -1.23
C GLU A 15 -9.28 -9.36 -0.21
N ILE A 16 -8.01 -9.33 -0.63
CA ILE A 16 -6.87 -9.69 0.23
C ILE A 16 -6.04 -8.44 0.50
N PRO A 17 -5.91 -8.02 1.77
CA PRO A 17 -5.04 -6.89 2.11
C PRO A 17 -3.59 -7.35 2.21
N VAL A 18 -2.69 -6.60 1.57
CA VAL A 18 -1.26 -6.88 1.59
C VAL A 18 -0.53 -5.62 2.02
N ILE A 19 0.27 -5.72 3.09
CA ILE A 19 1.08 -4.60 3.56
C ILE A 19 2.28 -4.44 2.63
N ILE A 20 2.53 -3.19 2.21
CA ILE A 20 3.67 -2.89 1.34
C ILE A 20 4.96 -2.97 2.13
N LEU A 21 5.93 -3.71 1.60
CA LEU A 21 7.24 -3.83 2.20
C LEU A 21 8.25 -2.97 1.46
N ASP A 22 9.30 -2.56 2.17
CA ASP A 22 10.44 -1.88 1.58
C ASP A 22 11.20 -2.89 0.72
N PRO A 23 11.37 -2.64 -0.59
CA PRO A 23 12.04 -3.60 -1.47
C PRO A 23 13.52 -3.79 -1.15
N GLY A 24 14.16 -2.84 -0.46
CA GLY A 24 15.57 -2.95 -0.11
C GLY A 24 15.82 -3.79 1.13
N THR A 25 14.92 -3.76 2.11
CA THR A 25 15.11 -4.43 3.41
C THR A 25 14.14 -5.57 3.66
N HIS A 26 13.06 -5.68 2.88
CA HIS A 26 11.95 -6.61 3.08
C HIS A 26 11.21 -6.39 4.40
N GLU A 27 11.39 -5.23 5.02
CA GLU A 27 10.66 -4.85 6.22
C GLU A 27 9.44 -4.03 5.83
N ILE A 28 8.48 -3.92 6.76
CA ILE A 28 7.28 -3.12 6.53
C ILE A 28 7.68 -1.66 6.30
N LEU A 29 7.19 -1.09 5.21
CA LEU A 29 7.46 0.30 4.88
C LEU A 29 6.59 1.20 5.75
N GLU A 30 7.20 1.85 6.74
CA GLU A 30 6.52 2.71 7.69
C GLU A 30 6.81 4.19 7.42
N PHE A 31 5.82 5.02 7.68
CA PHE A 31 5.92 6.47 7.52
C PHE A 31 5.60 7.17 8.83
N ASP A 32 6.34 8.22 9.14
CA ASP A 32 6.13 8.98 10.37
C ASP A 32 4.85 9.82 10.30
N THR A 33 4.51 10.32 9.11
CA THR A 33 3.34 11.16 8.93
C THR A 33 2.41 10.57 7.87
N LYS A 34 1.13 10.90 8.00
CA LYS A 34 0.13 10.49 7.01
C LYS A 34 0.40 11.13 5.65
N GLU A 35 0.93 12.35 5.65
CA GLU A 35 1.23 13.08 4.42
C GLU A 35 2.29 12.36 3.59
N GLU A 36 3.34 11.84 4.24
CA GLU A 36 4.36 11.07 3.56
C GLU A 36 3.78 9.78 2.96
N ALA A 37 2.95 9.09 3.72
CA ALA A 37 2.29 7.89 3.26
C ALA A 37 1.38 8.17 2.05
N GLU A 38 0.67 9.28 2.06
CA GLU A 38 -0.20 9.67 0.95
C GLU A 38 0.58 9.95 -0.33
N LYS A 39 1.73 10.61 -0.21
CA LYS A 39 2.58 10.89 -1.38
C LYS A 39 3.06 9.60 -2.04
N ILE A 40 3.51 8.65 -1.24
CA ILE A 40 3.99 7.38 -1.77
C ILE A 40 2.83 6.53 -2.30
N LYS A 41 1.69 6.58 -1.63
CA LYS A 41 0.47 5.92 -2.11
C LYS A 41 0.08 6.42 -3.51
N GLU A 42 0.15 7.73 -3.75
CA GLU A 42 -0.14 8.30 -5.07
C GLU A 42 0.81 7.77 -6.13
N LEU A 43 2.10 7.66 -5.81
CA LEU A 43 3.07 7.12 -6.74
C LEU A 43 2.73 5.67 -7.13
N PHE A 44 2.32 4.86 -6.16
CA PHE A 44 1.91 3.49 -6.44
C PHE A 44 0.66 3.44 -7.30
N MET A 45 -0.30 4.31 -7.05
CA MET A 45 -1.53 4.35 -7.83
C MET A 45 -1.29 4.79 -9.28
N VAL A 46 -0.44 5.80 -9.48
CA VAL A 46 -0.12 6.31 -10.81
C VAL A 46 0.67 5.27 -11.62
N ASN A 47 1.55 4.53 -10.97
CA ASN A 47 2.39 3.52 -11.62
C ASN A 47 1.75 2.14 -11.70
N SER A 48 0.54 1.97 -11.17
CA SER A 48 -0.15 0.68 -11.19
C SER A 48 -0.96 0.50 -12.47
N ASP A 49 -0.57 -0.44 -13.29
CA ASP A 49 -1.28 -0.76 -14.53
C ASP A 49 -2.50 -1.66 -14.28
N HIS A 50 -2.66 -2.18 -13.09
CA HIS A 50 -3.70 -3.14 -12.76
C HIS A 50 -4.86 -2.58 -11.94
N GLY A 51 -4.82 -1.28 -11.64
CA GLY A 51 -5.92 -0.65 -10.93
C GLY A 51 -6.14 -1.11 -9.50
N TYR A 52 -5.07 -1.57 -8.83
CA TYR A 52 -5.16 -1.96 -7.43
C TYR A 52 -5.51 -0.78 -6.55
N GLU A 53 -6.29 -1.04 -5.51
CA GLU A 53 -6.61 -0.04 -4.51
C GLU A 53 -5.56 -0.05 -3.40
N TYR A 54 -5.24 1.13 -2.89
CA TYR A 54 -4.29 1.29 -1.79
C TYR A 54 -4.97 2.05 -0.65
N GLU A 55 -4.67 1.69 0.58
CA GLU A 55 -5.22 2.33 1.75
C GLU A 55 -4.12 2.59 2.76
N ILE A 56 -4.22 3.72 3.47
CA ILE A 56 -3.28 4.07 4.53
C ILE A 56 -3.88 3.64 5.86
N LYS A 57 -3.10 2.87 6.62
CA LYS A 57 -3.49 2.41 7.95
C LYS A 57 -2.56 2.99 9.00
N LYS A 58 -3.12 3.39 10.11
CA LYS A 58 -2.34 3.84 11.26
C LYS A 58 -2.07 2.65 12.17
N LEU A 59 -0.82 2.50 12.55
CA LEU A 59 -0.42 1.46 13.51
C LEU A 59 -0.53 1.97 14.94
#